data_8be19ed187c2415c8cd2c2f5abe18b4d
#
_entry.id   8be19ed187c2415c8cd2c2f5abe18b4d
#
_cell.length_a   1.000
_cell.length_b   1.000
_cell.length_c   1.000
_cell.angle_alpha   90.00
_cell.angle_beta   90.00
_cell.angle_gamma   90.00
#
_symmetry.space_group_name_H-M   'P 1'
#
loop_
_entity.id
_entity.type
_entity.pdbx_description
1 polymer ?
#
loop_
_entity_poly.entity_id
_entity_poly.type
_entity_poly.pdbx_seq_one_letter_code
_entity_poly.pdbx_strand_id
1 'polypeptide(L)'
;MNSNQATIQKLEKMGLWGMMRALRESMEAGRKDDFTADELIARLVDVEWDERQGRKLTRLLHGARLRYRAGLEDLDFNLHRNLEKNQLMRLADCRWIEEHQDLILTGPCGCGKSFIASVMAQQACIHGYSVCYWPAGKLFEQMKLCKADGSYLRELAKITRKRLFIVDDFGLEVLDTASRLILLEILEDRHGRASSLFSSQLPVSQWHQAIGDPTIADAICDRIVHTAHRVELKGESVRKLYAHRNTDGKKKQE
;
A
#
# COMPACT_ATOMS: atom_id res chain seq x y z
N MET A 1 28.68 -7.84 -38.79
CA MET A 1 28.04 -7.46 -37.52
C MET A 1 28.90 -7.99 -36.40
N ASN A 2 29.34 -7.13 -35.49
CA ASN A 2 30.20 -7.56 -34.37
C ASN A 2 29.35 -8.51 -33.46
N SER A 3 29.88 -9.66 -33.06
CA SER A 3 29.20 -10.70 -32.26
C SER A 3 28.49 -10.11 -31.02
N ASN A 4 29.12 -9.12 -30.40
CA ASN A 4 28.61 -8.43 -29.24
C ASN A 4 27.35 -7.60 -29.54
N GLN A 5 27.28 -6.99 -30.72
CA GLN A 5 26.12 -6.19 -31.13
C GLN A 5 24.88 -7.06 -31.40
N ALA A 6 25.11 -8.27 -31.94
CA ALA A 6 24.05 -9.26 -32.10
C ALA A 6 23.52 -9.78 -30.74
N THR A 7 24.42 -9.95 -29.77
CA THR A 7 24.03 -10.35 -28.40
C THR A 7 23.19 -9.25 -27.71
N ILE A 8 23.60 -7.98 -27.80
CA ILE A 8 22.84 -6.83 -27.26
C ILE A 8 21.44 -6.79 -27.85
N GLN A 9 21.28 -6.94 -29.16
CA GLN A 9 19.98 -6.96 -29.83
C GLN A 9 19.10 -8.14 -29.39
N LYS A 10 19.70 -9.31 -29.12
CA LYS A 10 18.95 -10.46 -28.59
C LYS A 10 18.46 -10.20 -27.17
N LEU A 11 19.31 -9.66 -26.28
CA LEU A 11 18.91 -9.30 -24.92
C LEU A 11 17.75 -8.29 -24.92
N GLU A 12 17.80 -7.29 -25.78
CA GLU A 12 16.73 -6.32 -25.96
C GLU A 12 15.40 -6.98 -26.39
N LYS A 13 15.44 -7.85 -27.42
CA LYS A 13 14.26 -8.60 -27.89
C LYS A 13 13.67 -9.54 -26.84
N MET A 14 14.50 -10.08 -25.96
CA MET A 14 14.11 -10.92 -24.84
C MET A 14 13.59 -10.10 -23.64
N GLY A 15 13.66 -8.75 -23.69
CA GLY A 15 13.26 -7.87 -22.60
C GLY A 15 14.21 -7.89 -21.40
N LEU A 16 15.47 -8.27 -21.61
CA LEU A 16 16.54 -8.32 -20.60
C LEU A 16 17.32 -7.00 -20.59
N TRP A 17 16.62 -5.94 -20.19
CA TRP A 17 17.11 -4.56 -20.27
C TRP A 17 18.28 -4.27 -19.34
N GLY A 18 18.27 -4.84 -18.14
CA GLY A 18 19.35 -4.74 -17.15
C GLY A 18 20.64 -5.39 -17.66
N MET A 19 20.54 -6.63 -18.14
CA MET A 19 21.67 -7.34 -18.75
C MET A 19 22.22 -6.59 -19.95
N MET A 20 21.34 -6.10 -20.82
CA MET A 20 21.72 -5.36 -22.03
C MET A 20 22.52 -4.11 -21.67
N ARG A 21 22.04 -3.32 -20.69
CA ARG A 21 22.72 -2.12 -20.21
C ARG A 21 24.07 -2.44 -19.58
N ALA A 22 24.11 -3.40 -18.64
CA ALA A 22 25.35 -3.79 -17.97
C ALA A 22 26.42 -4.33 -18.95
N LEU A 23 25.99 -5.11 -19.95
CA LEU A 23 26.91 -5.60 -21.00
C LEU A 23 27.47 -4.44 -21.83
N ARG A 24 26.63 -3.48 -22.22
CA ARG A 24 27.08 -2.30 -22.99
C ARG A 24 28.07 -1.46 -22.17
N GLU A 25 27.79 -1.16 -20.92
CA GLU A 25 28.66 -0.43 -20.00
C GLU A 25 30.02 -1.13 -19.84
N SER A 26 30.01 -2.46 -19.66
CA SER A 26 31.26 -3.24 -19.56
C SER A 26 32.11 -3.17 -20.81
N MET A 27 31.49 -3.14 -22.01
CA MET A 27 32.18 -3.02 -23.28
C MET A 27 32.75 -1.62 -23.52
N GLU A 28 32.00 -0.56 -23.17
CA GLU A 28 32.41 0.84 -23.32
C GLU A 28 33.54 1.22 -22.35
N ALA A 29 33.51 0.70 -21.13
CA ALA A 29 34.51 0.96 -20.11
C ALA A 29 35.89 0.29 -20.40
N GLY A 30 35.99 -0.51 -21.46
CA GLY A 30 37.23 -1.23 -21.80
C GLY A 30 37.70 -2.27 -20.78
N ARG A 31 36.89 -2.55 -19.74
CA ARG A 31 37.17 -3.47 -18.63
C ARG A 31 36.91 -4.94 -19.01
N LYS A 32 37.32 -5.36 -20.19
CA LYS A 32 37.14 -6.75 -20.61
C LYS A 32 37.95 -7.73 -19.77
N ASP A 33 39.05 -7.26 -19.18
CA ASP A 33 40.05 -8.11 -18.53
C ASP A 33 39.92 -8.15 -16.99
N ASP A 34 39.04 -7.32 -16.40
CA ASP A 34 38.90 -7.24 -14.93
C ASP A 34 37.92 -8.27 -14.32
N PHE A 35 37.12 -8.95 -15.12
CA PHE A 35 36.14 -9.94 -14.68
C PHE A 35 36.42 -11.31 -15.27
N THR A 36 36.37 -12.33 -14.44
CA THR A 36 36.23 -13.73 -14.89
C THR A 36 34.88 -13.90 -15.59
N ALA A 37 34.72 -14.97 -16.36
CA ALA A 37 33.45 -15.26 -17.02
C ALA A 37 32.31 -15.40 -16.04
N ASP A 38 32.55 -16.02 -14.87
CA ASP A 38 31.56 -16.24 -13.82
C ASP A 38 31.15 -14.93 -13.15
N GLU A 39 32.11 -14.05 -12.86
CA GLU A 39 31.83 -12.72 -12.29
C GLU A 39 31.04 -11.84 -13.25
N LEU A 40 31.34 -11.89 -14.55
CA LEU A 40 30.59 -11.15 -15.55
C LEU A 40 29.15 -11.65 -15.63
N ILE A 41 28.94 -12.97 -15.65
CA ILE A 41 27.60 -13.56 -15.68
C ILE A 41 26.82 -13.18 -14.41
N ALA A 42 27.43 -13.32 -13.22
CA ALA A 42 26.80 -12.93 -11.96
C ALA A 42 26.34 -11.47 -11.98
N ARG A 43 27.23 -10.55 -12.41
CA ARG A 43 26.88 -9.12 -12.52
C ARG A 43 25.71 -8.86 -13.49
N LEU A 44 25.71 -9.52 -14.64
CA LEU A 44 24.63 -9.36 -15.62
C LEU A 44 23.29 -9.83 -15.04
N VAL A 45 23.28 -10.96 -14.33
CA VAL A 45 22.09 -11.52 -13.68
C VAL A 45 21.60 -10.60 -12.57
N ASP A 46 22.48 -10.11 -11.71
CA ASP A 46 22.15 -9.22 -10.59
C ASP A 46 21.51 -7.92 -11.09
N VAL A 47 22.09 -7.27 -12.10
CA VAL A 47 21.55 -6.03 -12.67
C VAL A 47 20.18 -6.26 -13.32
N GLU A 48 19.97 -7.39 -13.98
CA GLU A 48 18.66 -7.72 -14.55
C GLU A 48 17.63 -8.02 -13.46
N TRP A 49 18.04 -8.72 -12.40
CA TRP A 49 17.20 -9.01 -11.26
C TRP A 49 16.72 -7.72 -10.60
N ASP A 50 17.64 -6.81 -10.28
CA ASP A 50 17.34 -5.52 -9.65
C ASP A 50 16.42 -4.66 -10.53
N GLU A 51 16.68 -4.61 -11.84
CA GLU A 51 15.85 -3.92 -12.81
C GLU A 51 14.41 -4.47 -12.83
N ARG A 52 14.27 -5.80 -12.76
CA ARG A 52 12.95 -6.47 -12.71
C ARG A 52 12.23 -6.19 -11.39
N GLN A 53 12.94 -6.24 -10.26
CA GLN A 53 12.35 -5.89 -8.97
C GLN A 53 11.91 -4.43 -8.94
N GLY A 54 12.74 -3.51 -9.42
CA GLY A 54 12.39 -2.09 -9.52
C GLY A 54 11.15 -1.84 -10.39
N ARG A 55 11.08 -2.46 -11.57
CA ARG A 55 9.88 -2.37 -12.44
C ARG A 55 8.64 -2.98 -11.81
N LYS A 56 8.77 -4.12 -11.10
CA LYS A 56 7.68 -4.74 -10.35
C LYS A 56 7.17 -3.81 -9.28
N LEU A 57 8.06 -3.24 -8.46
CA LEU A 57 7.72 -2.30 -7.39
C LEU A 57 7.01 -1.05 -7.95
N THR A 58 7.57 -0.43 -8.98
CA THR A 58 6.97 0.74 -9.64
C THR A 58 5.55 0.46 -10.13
N ARG A 59 5.32 -0.71 -10.74
CA ARG A 59 4.00 -1.13 -11.19
C ARG A 59 3.02 -1.36 -10.02
N LEU A 60 3.49 -1.96 -8.92
CA LEU A 60 2.68 -2.19 -7.73
C LEU A 60 2.27 -0.86 -7.09
N LEU A 61 3.22 0.07 -6.90
CA LEU A 61 2.97 1.40 -6.33
C LEU A 61 2.01 2.22 -7.20
N HIS A 62 2.20 2.21 -8.52
CA HIS A 62 1.28 2.90 -9.43
C HIS A 62 -0.13 2.29 -9.37
N GLY A 63 -0.23 0.97 -9.32
CA GLY A 63 -1.51 0.26 -9.22
C GLY A 63 -2.24 0.44 -7.89
N ALA A 64 -1.50 0.71 -6.81
CA ALA A 64 -2.04 0.90 -5.47
C ALA A 64 -2.82 2.21 -5.31
N ARG A 65 -2.51 3.26 -6.08
CA ARG A 65 -3.15 4.59 -6.06
C ARG A 65 -3.12 5.23 -4.66
N LEU A 66 -1.96 5.17 -3.99
CA LEU A 66 -1.80 5.66 -2.63
C LEU A 66 -2.10 7.16 -2.53
N ARG A 67 -2.70 7.56 -1.40
CA ARG A 67 -2.98 8.98 -1.08
C ARG A 67 -1.69 9.78 -0.86
N TYR A 68 -0.70 9.16 -0.22
CA TYR A 68 0.61 9.74 0.05
C TYR A 68 1.71 8.82 -0.48
N ARG A 69 2.78 9.41 -1.00
CA ARG A 69 4.03 8.71 -1.27
C ARG A 69 4.91 8.91 -0.05
N ALA A 70 4.93 7.93 0.84
CA ALA A 70 5.61 8.06 2.12
C ALA A 70 6.16 6.71 2.56
N GLY A 71 7.43 6.68 2.97
CA GLY A 71 8.11 5.53 3.52
C GLY A 71 8.11 5.50 5.06
N LEU A 72 8.72 4.46 5.63
CA LEU A 72 8.93 4.35 7.08
C LEU A 72 9.80 5.48 7.63
N GLU A 73 10.75 5.95 6.83
CA GLU A 73 11.68 7.05 7.12
C GLU A 73 10.97 8.40 7.32
N ASP A 74 9.78 8.56 6.72
CA ASP A 74 8.98 9.79 6.83
C ASP A 74 8.14 9.85 8.12
N LEU A 75 8.17 8.79 8.94
CA LEU A 75 7.40 8.71 10.17
C LEU A 75 8.13 9.36 11.35
N ASP A 76 7.57 10.44 11.86
CA ASP A 76 8.03 11.05 13.11
C ASP A 76 7.43 10.33 14.33
N PHE A 77 8.25 9.56 15.03
CA PHE A 77 7.87 8.84 16.24
C PHE A 77 7.94 9.70 17.52
N ASN A 78 8.52 10.91 17.44
CA ASN A 78 8.62 11.82 18.59
C ASN A 78 7.31 12.56 18.85
N LEU A 79 6.36 12.47 17.94
CA LEU A 79 5.02 13.05 18.12
C LEU A 79 4.25 12.21 19.16
N HIS A 80 3.69 12.89 20.16
CA HIS A 80 2.86 12.29 21.21
C HIS A 80 1.50 11.84 20.67
N ARG A 81 1.46 10.76 19.89
CA ARG A 81 0.25 10.22 19.25
C ARG A 81 -0.03 8.75 19.53
N ASN A 82 0.58 8.21 20.58
CA ASN A 82 0.44 6.80 20.96
C ASN A 82 0.84 5.83 19.81
N LEU A 83 1.82 6.21 18.99
CA LEU A 83 2.37 5.38 17.94
C LEU A 83 3.66 4.72 18.43
N GLU A 84 3.59 3.45 18.76
CA GLU A 84 4.76 2.69 19.20
C GLU A 84 5.60 2.24 18.01
N LYS A 85 6.88 2.66 18.00
CA LYS A 85 7.82 2.32 16.91
C LYS A 85 7.95 0.81 16.72
N ASN A 86 8.11 0.06 17.81
CA ASN A 86 8.29 -1.40 17.73
C ASN A 86 7.06 -2.12 17.18
N GLN A 87 5.85 -1.65 17.52
CA GLN A 87 4.61 -2.20 16.96
C GLN A 87 4.55 -1.95 15.45
N LEU A 88 4.84 -0.71 15.03
CA LEU A 88 4.77 -0.34 13.62
C LEU A 88 5.81 -1.06 12.78
N MET A 89 7.05 -1.21 13.29
CA MET A 89 8.11 -1.95 12.59
C MET A 89 7.73 -3.42 12.39
N ARG A 90 7.10 -4.07 13.40
CA ARG A 90 6.57 -5.44 13.24
C ARG A 90 5.47 -5.53 12.18
N LEU A 91 4.60 -4.51 12.09
CA LEU A 91 3.57 -4.45 11.04
C LEU A 91 4.18 -4.21 9.66
N ALA A 92 5.29 -3.47 9.59
CA ALA A 92 6.02 -3.20 8.36
C ALA A 92 6.67 -4.43 7.74
N ASP A 93 6.95 -5.48 8.53
CA ASP A 93 7.41 -6.79 8.04
C ASP A 93 6.34 -7.53 7.22
N CYS A 94 5.11 -7.04 7.21
CA CYS A 94 3.99 -7.54 6.40
C CYS A 94 3.61 -9.02 6.63
N ARG A 95 4.05 -9.67 7.72
CA ARG A 95 3.67 -11.05 8.06
C ARG A 95 2.16 -11.22 8.23
N TRP A 96 1.49 -10.22 8.81
CA TRP A 96 0.04 -10.20 8.96
C TRP A 96 -0.69 -10.31 7.61
N ILE A 97 -0.07 -9.86 6.50
CA ILE A 97 -0.62 -10.04 5.15
C ILE A 97 -0.49 -11.50 4.68
N GLU A 98 0.60 -12.17 5.02
CA GLU A 98 0.78 -13.60 4.74
C GLU A 98 -0.21 -14.46 5.50
N GLU A 99 -0.45 -14.11 6.76
CA GLU A 99 -1.36 -14.77 7.68
C GLU A 99 -2.84 -14.38 7.47
N HIS A 100 -3.13 -13.54 6.46
CA HIS A 100 -4.48 -13.06 6.12
C HIS A 100 -5.18 -12.35 7.28
N GLN A 101 -4.40 -11.69 8.14
CA GLN A 101 -4.92 -10.87 9.22
C GLN A 101 -5.21 -9.45 8.72
N ASP A 102 -6.03 -8.72 9.46
CA ASP A 102 -6.41 -7.35 9.12
C ASP A 102 -5.67 -6.33 10.00
N LEU A 103 -5.72 -5.07 9.62
CA LEU A 103 -5.16 -3.95 10.38
C LEU A 103 -6.20 -2.84 10.52
N ILE A 104 -6.42 -2.38 11.74
CA ILE A 104 -7.32 -1.27 12.06
C ILE A 104 -6.52 -0.11 12.64
N LEU A 105 -6.63 1.06 12.00
CA LEU A 105 -6.07 2.32 12.45
C LEU A 105 -7.20 3.23 12.93
N THR A 106 -7.27 3.55 14.22
CA THR A 106 -8.27 4.47 14.75
C THR A 106 -7.63 5.71 15.36
N GLY A 107 -8.41 6.77 15.53
CA GLY A 107 -7.97 8.00 16.20
C GLY A 107 -8.54 9.27 15.58
N PRO A 108 -8.34 10.43 16.23
CA PRO A 108 -8.94 11.70 15.82
C PRO A 108 -8.48 12.18 14.44
N CYS A 109 -9.18 13.18 13.90
CA CYS A 109 -8.83 13.79 12.63
C CYS A 109 -7.43 14.43 12.69
N GLY A 110 -6.64 14.20 11.65
CA GLY A 110 -5.30 14.83 11.53
C GLY A 110 -4.17 14.11 12.27
N CYS A 111 -4.41 13.04 13.06
CA CYS A 111 -3.36 12.31 13.79
C CYS A 111 -2.45 11.43 12.90
N GLY A 112 -2.70 11.38 11.58
CA GLY A 112 -1.81 10.71 10.61
C GLY A 112 -2.24 9.31 10.17
N LYS A 113 -3.49 8.85 10.42
CA LYS A 113 -4.00 7.53 10.00
C LYS A 113 -3.78 7.23 8.53
N SER A 114 -4.26 8.10 7.64
CA SER A 114 -4.13 7.93 6.19
C SER A 114 -2.67 7.93 5.72
N PHE A 115 -1.80 8.66 6.44
CA PHE A 115 -0.37 8.66 6.18
C PHE A 115 0.24 7.31 6.55
N ILE A 116 -0.05 6.80 7.76
CA ILE A 116 0.40 5.46 8.20
C ILE A 116 -0.16 4.37 7.29
N ALA A 117 -1.45 4.46 6.89
CA ALA A 117 -2.03 3.52 5.93
C ALA A 117 -1.27 3.50 4.59
N SER A 118 -0.83 4.69 4.12
CA SER A 118 -0.02 4.79 2.89
C SER A 118 1.39 4.23 3.08
N VAL A 119 2.01 4.43 4.25
CA VAL A 119 3.32 3.81 4.60
C VAL A 119 3.21 2.29 4.62
N MET A 120 2.18 1.73 5.29
CA MET A 120 1.96 0.27 5.30
C MET A 120 1.70 -0.28 3.90
N ALA A 121 0.96 0.45 3.07
CA ALA A 121 0.73 0.10 1.67
C ALA A 121 2.02 0.09 0.84
N GLN A 122 2.91 1.06 1.05
CA GLN A 122 4.21 1.11 0.40
C GLN A 122 5.08 -0.06 0.83
N GLN A 123 5.12 -0.39 2.14
CA GLN A 123 5.84 -1.57 2.64
C GLN A 123 5.29 -2.86 2.02
N ALA A 124 3.97 -3.02 1.96
CA ALA A 124 3.36 -4.16 1.28
C ALA A 124 3.81 -4.27 -0.20
N CYS A 125 3.90 -3.14 -0.93
CA CYS A 125 4.42 -3.13 -2.30
C CYS A 125 5.90 -3.52 -2.38
N ILE A 126 6.73 -3.06 -1.43
CA ILE A 126 8.16 -3.43 -1.33
C ILE A 126 8.30 -4.95 -1.12
N HIS A 127 7.47 -5.54 -0.27
CA HIS A 127 7.39 -7.00 -0.08
C HIS A 127 6.72 -7.74 -1.26
N GLY A 128 6.34 -7.02 -2.33
CA GLY A 128 5.82 -7.61 -3.56
C GLY A 128 4.31 -7.89 -3.55
N TYR A 129 3.58 -7.44 -2.52
CA TYR A 129 2.13 -7.60 -2.44
C TYR A 129 1.40 -6.58 -3.30
N SER A 130 0.32 -7.01 -3.93
CA SER A 130 -0.56 -6.12 -4.68
C SER A 130 -1.53 -5.41 -3.73
N VAL A 131 -1.58 -4.08 -3.82
CA VAL A 131 -2.40 -3.23 -2.97
C VAL A 131 -3.47 -2.51 -3.79
N CYS A 132 -4.62 -2.23 -3.20
CA CYS A 132 -5.56 -1.21 -3.69
C CYS A 132 -6.00 -0.33 -2.51
N TYR A 133 -5.95 0.98 -2.72
CA TYR A 133 -6.29 2.00 -1.73
C TYR A 133 -7.53 2.76 -2.18
N TRP A 134 -8.52 2.84 -1.28
CA TRP A 134 -9.76 3.53 -1.53
C TRP A 134 -10.19 4.40 -0.33
N PRO A 135 -10.47 5.68 -0.52
CA PRO A 135 -11.33 6.41 0.40
C PRO A 135 -12.73 5.79 0.40
N ALA A 136 -13.33 5.56 1.58
CA ALA A 136 -14.59 4.83 1.72
C ALA A 136 -15.71 5.40 0.84
N GLY A 137 -15.94 6.72 0.87
CA GLY A 137 -16.98 7.35 0.05
C GLY A 137 -16.77 7.10 -1.44
N LYS A 138 -15.53 7.26 -1.96
CA LYS A 138 -15.23 7.02 -3.38
C LYS A 138 -15.37 5.54 -3.78
N LEU A 139 -15.05 4.63 -2.87
CA LEU A 139 -15.26 3.20 -3.10
C LEU A 139 -16.73 2.90 -3.38
N PHE A 140 -17.61 3.33 -2.46
CA PHE A 140 -19.03 3.03 -2.57
C PHE A 140 -19.68 3.72 -3.75
N GLU A 141 -19.35 4.98 -4.04
CA GLU A 141 -19.81 5.68 -5.24
C GLU A 141 -19.41 4.92 -6.51
N GLN A 142 -18.14 4.56 -6.64
CA GLN A 142 -17.64 3.83 -7.80
C GLN A 142 -18.34 2.47 -7.97
N MET A 143 -18.50 1.72 -6.88
CA MET A 143 -19.15 0.41 -6.93
C MET A 143 -20.63 0.48 -7.28
N LYS A 144 -21.34 1.54 -6.83
CA LYS A 144 -22.72 1.81 -7.23
C LYS A 144 -22.82 2.15 -8.72
N LEU A 145 -21.90 2.98 -9.24
CA LEU A 145 -21.82 3.27 -10.68
C LEU A 145 -21.57 1.99 -11.49
N CYS A 146 -20.68 1.13 -11.03
CA CYS A 146 -20.41 -0.16 -11.66
C CYS A 146 -21.62 -1.11 -11.65
N LYS A 147 -22.51 -1.02 -10.66
CA LYS A 147 -23.80 -1.75 -10.67
C LYS A 147 -24.72 -1.22 -11.75
N ALA A 148 -24.73 0.09 -11.96
CA ALA A 148 -25.60 0.73 -12.97
C ALA A 148 -25.13 0.45 -14.40
N ASP A 149 -23.82 0.37 -14.65
CA ASP A 149 -23.24 0.12 -15.99
C ASP A 149 -22.92 -1.36 -16.28
N GLY A 150 -23.22 -2.27 -15.34
CA GLY A 150 -23.01 -3.71 -15.48
C GLY A 150 -21.55 -4.19 -15.31
N SER A 151 -20.62 -3.30 -14.92
CA SER A 151 -19.21 -3.65 -14.73
C SER A 151 -18.85 -4.12 -13.31
N TYR A 152 -19.85 -4.26 -12.44
CA TYR A 152 -19.71 -4.53 -11.01
C TYR A 152 -18.82 -5.75 -10.70
N LEU A 153 -19.13 -6.90 -11.29
CA LEU A 153 -18.37 -8.14 -11.04
C LEU A 153 -16.90 -8.04 -11.46
N ARG A 154 -16.63 -7.29 -12.52
CA ARG A 154 -15.26 -7.05 -12.99
C ARG A 154 -14.49 -6.17 -12.00
N GLU A 155 -15.12 -5.13 -11.45
CA GLU A 155 -14.48 -4.24 -10.48
C GLU A 155 -14.33 -4.93 -9.12
N LEU A 156 -15.34 -5.66 -8.66
CA LEU A 156 -15.27 -6.50 -7.47
C LEU A 156 -14.08 -7.47 -7.56
N ALA A 157 -13.94 -8.20 -8.67
CA ALA A 157 -12.83 -9.12 -8.88
C ALA A 157 -11.46 -8.42 -8.88
N LYS A 158 -11.35 -7.16 -9.28
CA LYS A 158 -10.10 -6.40 -9.19
C LYS A 158 -9.72 -6.11 -7.73
N ILE A 159 -10.71 -5.79 -6.88
CA ILE A 159 -10.51 -5.51 -5.46
C ILE A 159 -10.19 -6.81 -4.72
N THR A 160 -10.96 -7.87 -4.92
CA THR A 160 -10.85 -9.12 -4.17
C THR A 160 -9.56 -9.88 -4.47
N ARG A 161 -8.98 -9.72 -5.68
CA ARG A 161 -7.67 -10.30 -6.05
C ARG A 161 -6.45 -9.60 -5.43
N LYS A 162 -6.61 -8.44 -4.80
CA LYS A 162 -5.50 -7.73 -4.17
C LYS A 162 -5.14 -8.38 -2.84
N ARG A 163 -3.84 -8.51 -2.57
CA ARG A 163 -3.36 -9.06 -1.29
C ARG A 163 -3.66 -8.14 -0.11
N LEU A 164 -3.64 -6.82 -0.34
CA LEU A 164 -4.03 -5.82 0.65
C LEU A 164 -5.07 -4.87 0.06
N PHE A 165 -6.21 -4.75 0.73
CA PHE A 165 -7.27 -3.79 0.45
C PHE A 165 -7.32 -2.74 1.56
N ILE A 166 -7.24 -1.47 1.20
CA ILE A 166 -7.24 -0.36 2.14
C ILE A 166 -8.49 0.48 1.96
N VAL A 167 -9.24 0.61 3.05
CA VAL A 167 -10.41 1.48 3.17
C VAL A 167 -10.05 2.62 4.12
N ASP A 168 -9.79 3.79 3.55
CA ASP A 168 -9.45 4.98 4.33
C ASP A 168 -10.69 5.83 4.62
N ASP A 169 -10.67 6.52 5.76
CA ASP A 169 -11.76 7.38 6.22
C ASP A 169 -13.11 6.62 6.39
N PHE A 170 -13.04 5.36 6.88
CA PHE A 170 -14.23 4.54 7.14
C PHE A 170 -15.08 5.11 8.28
N GLY A 171 -16.40 5.12 8.10
CA GLY A 171 -17.37 5.54 9.12
C GLY A 171 -17.49 7.06 9.28
N LEU A 172 -17.02 7.88 8.33
CA LEU A 172 -17.29 9.32 8.33
C LEU A 172 -18.78 9.64 8.11
N GLU A 173 -19.46 8.79 7.37
CA GLU A 173 -20.87 8.87 7.08
C GLU A 173 -21.53 7.51 7.38
N VAL A 174 -22.79 7.52 7.76
CA VAL A 174 -23.57 6.28 7.94
C VAL A 174 -23.77 5.64 6.56
N LEU A 175 -23.46 4.34 6.47
CA LEU A 175 -23.58 3.62 5.22
C LEU A 175 -25.05 3.42 4.84
N ASP A 176 -25.38 3.68 3.58
CA ASP A 176 -26.68 3.29 3.03
C ASP A 176 -26.73 1.77 2.74
N THR A 177 -27.91 1.25 2.47
CA THR A 177 -28.12 -0.19 2.26
C THR A 177 -27.25 -0.77 1.15
N ALA A 178 -27.07 -0.05 0.05
CA ALA A 178 -26.24 -0.51 -1.06
C ALA A 178 -24.76 -0.59 -0.67
N SER A 179 -24.23 0.41 0.04
CA SER A 179 -22.86 0.44 0.51
C SER A 179 -22.54 -0.66 1.52
N ARG A 180 -23.49 -0.98 2.43
CA ARG A 180 -23.38 -2.08 3.40
C ARG A 180 -23.21 -3.42 2.70
N LEU A 181 -24.08 -3.71 1.74
CA LEU A 181 -24.05 -4.96 0.98
C LEU A 181 -22.78 -5.07 0.14
N ILE A 182 -22.35 -3.98 -0.49
CA ILE A 182 -21.08 -3.94 -1.24
C ILE A 182 -19.90 -4.25 -0.32
N LEU A 183 -19.84 -3.63 0.86
CA LEU A 183 -18.76 -3.87 1.80
C LEU A 183 -18.76 -5.31 2.29
N LEU A 184 -19.92 -5.83 2.66
CA LEU A 184 -20.08 -7.21 3.11
C LEU A 184 -19.60 -8.20 2.04
N GLU A 185 -20.01 -8.03 0.78
CA GLU A 185 -19.61 -8.88 -0.33
C GLU A 185 -18.09 -8.86 -0.56
N ILE A 186 -17.47 -7.66 -0.54
CA ILE A 186 -16.01 -7.54 -0.64
C ILE A 186 -15.31 -8.29 0.49
N LEU A 187 -15.80 -8.18 1.71
CA LEU A 187 -15.18 -8.80 2.88
C LEU A 187 -15.39 -10.32 2.90
N GLU A 188 -16.54 -10.81 2.47
CA GLU A 188 -16.79 -12.25 2.35
C GLU A 188 -15.82 -12.91 1.38
N ASP A 189 -15.62 -12.31 0.21
CA ASP A 189 -14.68 -12.82 -0.79
C ASP A 189 -13.23 -12.82 -0.30
N ARG A 190 -12.89 -11.91 0.64
CA ARG A 190 -11.53 -11.71 1.14
C ARG A 190 -11.23 -12.46 2.42
N HIS A 191 -12.24 -12.78 3.22
CA HIS A 191 -12.08 -13.41 4.53
C HIS A 191 -11.25 -14.68 4.46
N GLY A 192 -10.17 -14.77 5.27
CA GLY A 192 -9.24 -15.90 5.29
C GLY A 192 -8.37 -16.08 4.03
N ARG A 193 -8.42 -15.15 3.07
CA ARG A 193 -7.68 -15.24 1.79
C ARG A 193 -6.77 -14.05 1.52
N ALA A 194 -7.11 -12.89 2.03
CA ALA A 194 -6.36 -11.65 1.81
C ALA A 194 -6.68 -10.65 2.91
N SER A 195 -5.74 -9.77 3.20
CA SER A 195 -5.81 -8.81 4.29
C SER A 195 -6.49 -7.51 3.90
N SER A 196 -7.13 -6.85 4.88
CA SER A 196 -7.70 -5.53 4.73
C SER A 196 -7.15 -4.58 5.79
N LEU A 197 -7.02 -3.29 5.44
CA LEU A 197 -6.66 -2.23 6.36
C LEU A 197 -7.77 -1.20 6.39
N PHE A 198 -8.30 -0.93 7.57
CA PHE A 198 -9.30 0.11 7.78
C PHE A 198 -8.72 1.26 8.58
N SER A 199 -8.85 2.48 8.07
CA SER A 199 -8.60 3.68 8.86
C SER A 199 -9.92 4.38 9.18
N SER A 200 -10.13 4.73 10.46
CA SER A 200 -11.37 5.34 10.92
C SER A 200 -11.11 6.41 11.99
N GLN A 201 -11.95 7.45 12.00
CA GLN A 201 -11.97 8.41 13.10
C GLN A 201 -12.76 7.86 14.30
N LEU A 202 -13.65 6.92 14.05
CA LEU A 202 -14.48 6.29 15.08
C LEU A 202 -13.73 5.12 15.72
N PRO A 203 -13.82 4.96 17.05
CA PRO A 203 -13.40 3.73 17.69
C PRO A 203 -14.27 2.56 17.20
N VAL A 204 -13.70 1.35 17.21
CA VAL A 204 -14.38 0.13 16.71
C VAL A 204 -15.74 -0.08 17.37
N SER A 205 -15.90 0.30 18.64
CA SER A 205 -17.17 0.22 19.37
C SER A 205 -18.33 1.03 18.75
N GLN A 206 -18.02 2.02 17.92
CA GLN A 206 -19.03 2.84 17.23
C GLN A 206 -19.28 2.42 15.78
N TRP A 207 -18.60 1.39 15.30
CA TRP A 207 -18.73 0.96 13.89
C TRP A 207 -20.12 0.42 13.58
N HIS A 208 -20.81 -0.23 14.53
CA HIS A 208 -22.19 -0.67 14.36
C HIS A 208 -23.13 0.48 14.01
N GLN A 209 -22.97 1.64 14.66
CA GLN A 209 -23.76 2.83 14.37
C GLN A 209 -23.43 3.41 12.99
N ALA A 210 -22.15 3.42 12.60
CA ALA A 210 -21.73 3.90 11.29
C ALA A 210 -22.19 2.97 10.15
N ILE A 211 -22.25 1.67 10.39
CA ILE A 211 -22.79 0.69 9.43
C ILE A 211 -24.31 0.81 9.38
N GLY A 212 -25.00 0.98 10.52
CA GLY A 212 -26.40 1.39 10.60
C GLY A 212 -27.44 0.27 10.46
N ASP A 213 -27.03 -0.99 10.25
CA ASP A 213 -27.89 -2.18 10.29
C ASP A 213 -27.24 -3.22 11.23
N PRO A 214 -27.90 -3.64 12.31
CA PRO A 214 -27.29 -4.50 13.33
C PRO A 214 -26.77 -5.83 12.77
N THR A 215 -27.56 -6.51 11.95
CA THR A 215 -27.20 -7.83 11.41
C THR A 215 -26.01 -7.75 10.44
N ILE A 216 -26.04 -6.76 9.55
CA ILE A 216 -24.94 -6.54 8.59
C ILE A 216 -23.70 -6.02 9.33
N ALA A 217 -23.87 -5.20 10.37
CA ALA A 217 -22.77 -4.69 11.19
C ALA A 217 -22.07 -5.82 11.94
N ASP A 218 -22.82 -6.74 12.55
CA ASP A 218 -22.26 -7.93 13.18
C ASP A 218 -21.45 -8.74 12.18
N ALA A 219 -22.00 -8.99 11.00
CA ALA A 219 -21.33 -9.76 9.95
C ALA A 219 -20.05 -9.08 9.43
N ILE A 220 -20.06 -7.76 9.25
CA ILE A 220 -18.88 -6.98 8.82
C ILE A 220 -17.82 -6.95 9.92
N CYS A 221 -18.23 -6.65 11.16
CA CYS A 221 -17.32 -6.55 12.29
C CYS A 221 -16.68 -7.90 12.64
N ASP A 222 -17.43 -8.99 12.55
CA ASP A 222 -16.92 -10.35 12.76
C ASP A 222 -15.72 -10.64 11.82
N ARG A 223 -15.83 -10.27 10.55
CA ARG A 223 -14.80 -10.52 9.55
C ARG A 223 -13.55 -9.66 9.68
N ILE A 224 -13.70 -8.44 10.21
CA ILE A 224 -12.57 -7.47 10.27
C ILE A 224 -11.92 -7.47 11.65
N VAL A 225 -12.71 -7.59 12.73
CA VAL A 225 -12.27 -7.17 14.06
C VAL A 225 -11.58 -8.30 14.83
N HIS A 226 -11.96 -9.56 14.61
CA HIS A 226 -11.46 -10.69 15.39
C HIS A 226 -9.99 -11.00 15.16
N THR A 227 -9.51 -10.89 13.92
CA THR A 227 -8.12 -11.18 13.56
C THR A 227 -7.26 -9.93 13.39
N ALA A 228 -7.83 -8.73 13.62
CA ALA A 228 -7.17 -7.49 13.31
C ALA A 228 -6.14 -7.06 14.36
N HIS A 229 -4.98 -6.66 13.88
CA HIS A 229 -4.08 -5.80 14.63
C HIS A 229 -4.70 -4.41 14.79
N ARG A 230 -4.57 -3.81 15.97
CA ARG A 230 -5.16 -2.50 16.25
C ARG A 230 -4.08 -1.50 16.62
N VAL A 231 -4.12 -0.35 15.97
CA VAL A 231 -3.30 0.81 16.30
C VAL A 231 -4.24 1.99 16.57
N GLU A 232 -4.30 2.40 17.83
CA GLU A 232 -5.10 3.54 18.25
C GLU A 232 -4.22 4.76 18.41
N LEU A 233 -4.37 5.72 17.51
CA LEU A 233 -3.65 7.00 17.56
C LEU A 233 -4.40 7.98 18.47
N LYS A 234 -3.63 8.73 19.25
CA LYS A 234 -4.12 9.77 20.18
C LYS A 234 -3.42 11.09 19.92
N GLY A 235 -3.88 12.16 20.54
CA GLY A 235 -3.23 13.45 20.51
C GLY A 235 -3.71 14.39 19.42
N GLU A 236 -2.99 15.50 19.25
CA GLU A 236 -3.37 16.61 18.39
C GLU A 236 -3.12 16.33 16.89
N SER A 237 -3.71 17.18 16.06
CA SER A 237 -3.52 17.12 14.63
C SER A 237 -2.08 17.42 14.24
N VAL A 238 -1.42 16.42 13.64
CA VAL A 238 -0.07 16.56 13.08
C VAL A 238 0.00 17.67 12.02
N ARG A 239 -1.09 17.90 11.28
CA ARG A 239 -1.19 19.01 10.31
C ARG A 239 -1.10 20.37 10.99
N LYS A 240 -1.71 20.54 12.17
CA LYS A 240 -1.60 21.78 12.95
C LYS A 240 -0.19 21.98 13.47
N LEU A 241 0.46 20.94 13.98
CA LEU A 241 1.83 20.99 14.49
C LEU A 241 2.84 21.44 13.41
N TYR A 242 2.73 20.88 12.19
CA TYR A 242 3.59 21.29 11.07
C TYR A 242 3.27 22.69 10.55
N ALA A 243 2.01 23.13 10.57
CA ALA A 243 1.64 24.49 10.19
C ALA A 243 2.26 25.52 11.16
N HIS A 244 2.25 25.26 12.47
CA HIS A 244 2.88 26.15 13.47
C HIS A 244 4.41 26.18 13.34
N ARG A 245 5.08 25.05 13.13
CA ARG A 245 6.54 25.00 12.91
C ARG A 245 6.99 25.82 11.69
N ASN A 246 6.21 25.83 10.62
CA ASN A 246 6.51 26.61 9.41
C ASN A 246 6.28 28.13 9.60
N THR A 247 5.38 28.54 10.49
CA THR A 247 5.14 29.96 10.84
C THR A 247 6.22 30.50 11.78
N ASP A 248 6.68 29.71 12.74
CA ASP A 248 7.74 30.09 13.67
C ASP A 248 9.14 30.13 13.01
N GLY A 249 9.36 29.28 12.01
CA GLY A 249 10.58 29.29 11.20
C GLY A 249 10.73 30.55 10.33
N LYS A 250 9.63 31.14 9.89
CA LYS A 250 9.65 32.43 9.13
C LYS A 250 9.84 33.65 9.99
N LYS A 251 9.41 33.63 11.27
CA LYS A 251 9.61 34.73 12.22
C LYS A 251 11.01 34.82 12.83
N LYS A 252 11.87 33.82 12.63
CA LYS A 252 13.28 33.86 13.09
C LYS A 252 14.27 34.26 12.00
N GLN A 253 13.80 34.60 10.81
CA GLN A 253 14.63 35.09 9.69
C GLN A 253 14.36 36.57 9.32
N GLU A 254 13.50 37.28 10.08
CA GLU A 254 13.37 38.75 10.12
C GLU A 254 14.03 39.29 11.41
#